data_1f1796e83eb7b10c34fb749e6dfce8f6
#
_entry.id   1f1796e83eb7b10c34fb749e6dfce8f6
#
_cell.length_a   1.000
_cell.length_b   1.000
_cell.length_c   1.000
_cell.angle_alpha   90.00
_cell.angle_beta   90.00
_cell.angle_gamma   90.00
#
_symmetry.space_group_name_H-M   'P 1'
#
loop_
_entity.id
_entity.type
_entity.pdbx_description
1 polymer ?
#
loop_
_entity_poly.entity_id
_entity_poly.type
_entity_poly.pdbx_seq_one_letter_code
_entity_poly.pdbx_strand_id
1 'polypeptide(L)'
;MLIHLVKPSNYMEIKQSEERIRNIHEDLLKVYGEQDWHDSSDGVRQLLITILSQNVADTNTARAAENLFNDFKNYKEIEESSIEELAESINPAGLPETKAKRIQRTLKALREETGEYSVEFLGDLEDSEAQAWLEEIKGIGPKTASVLLNFHFDANVMPVDTHVERISKRFRLIPFSASNRKAHELLNEAVPHDIKNSFHMLLIEHGKNNCTARNPSCEETKLKKYCSRYELVENGNLTPKEYPPEA
;
A
#
# COMPACT_ATOMS: atom_id res chain seq x y z
N MET A 1 -20.32 -1.33 41.81
CA MET A 1 -20.87 -1.01 40.49
C MET A 1 -19.98 -1.75 39.47
N LEU A 2 -20.42 -2.92 39.04
CA LEU A 2 -19.66 -3.77 38.11
C LEU A 2 -19.69 -3.12 36.73
N ILE A 3 -18.59 -2.55 36.30
CA ILE A 3 -18.37 -2.20 34.90
C ILE A 3 -18.35 -3.54 34.16
N HIS A 4 -19.45 -3.84 33.45
CA HIS A 4 -19.44 -4.92 32.48
C HIS A 4 -18.43 -4.53 31.40
N LEU A 5 -17.23 -5.08 31.50
CA LEU A 5 -16.27 -5.14 30.41
C LEU A 5 -16.95 -5.89 29.26
N VAL A 6 -17.55 -5.13 28.36
CA VAL A 6 -18.08 -5.67 27.11
C VAL A 6 -16.91 -6.31 26.38
N LYS A 7 -16.97 -7.62 26.20
CA LYS A 7 -15.88 -8.36 25.56
C LYS A 7 -15.61 -7.78 24.16
N PRO A 8 -14.36 -7.62 23.74
CA PRO A 8 -14.00 -7.07 22.42
C PRO A 8 -14.65 -7.78 21.23
N SER A 9 -15.13 -9.01 21.41
CA SER A 9 -15.73 -9.84 20.38
C SER A 9 -17.00 -9.28 19.72
N ASN A 10 -17.75 -8.42 20.41
CA ASN A 10 -19.00 -7.87 19.85
C ASN A 10 -18.80 -6.64 18.93
N TYR A 11 -17.61 -6.08 18.89
CA TYR A 11 -17.30 -4.92 18.06
C TYR A 11 -16.70 -5.25 16.70
N MET A 12 -16.56 -6.54 16.38
CA MET A 12 -15.79 -7.01 15.22
C MET A 12 -16.65 -7.69 14.15
N GLU A 13 -17.91 -7.30 14.02
CA GLU A 13 -18.68 -7.72 12.85
C GLU A 13 -18.06 -7.07 11.60
N ILE A 14 -17.50 -7.94 10.74
CA ILE A 14 -16.93 -7.51 9.45
C ILE A 14 -18.09 -7.10 8.55
N LYS A 15 -17.98 -5.91 7.96
CA LYS A 15 -19.00 -5.33 7.09
C LYS A 15 -18.37 -5.10 5.70
N GLN A 16 -18.24 -6.19 4.93
CA GLN A 16 -17.58 -6.23 3.62
C GLN A 16 -18.57 -6.27 2.45
N SER A 17 -19.83 -5.85 2.61
CA SER A 17 -20.71 -5.83 1.44
C SER A 17 -20.16 -4.89 0.36
N GLU A 18 -20.25 -5.29 -0.90
CA GLU A 18 -19.82 -4.47 -2.04
C GLU A 18 -20.47 -3.07 -1.98
N GLU A 19 -21.77 -2.99 -1.70
CA GLU A 19 -22.49 -1.73 -1.54
C GLU A 19 -21.82 -0.82 -0.50
N ARG A 20 -21.42 -1.37 0.65
CA ARG A 20 -20.76 -0.60 1.69
C ARG A 20 -19.40 -0.08 1.23
N ILE A 21 -18.61 -0.92 0.55
CA ILE A 21 -17.29 -0.54 0.03
C ILE A 21 -17.44 0.56 -1.01
N ARG A 22 -18.39 0.46 -1.93
CA ARG A 22 -18.69 1.51 -2.92
C ARG A 22 -19.15 2.81 -2.25
N ASN A 23 -19.98 2.74 -1.22
CA ASN A 23 -20.38 3.92 -0.46
C ASN A 23 -19.20 4.60 0.25
N ILE A 24 -18.27 3.82 0.81
CA ILE A 24 -17.04 4.36 1.41
C ILE A 24 -16.18 5.03 0.33
N HIS A 25 -16.01 4.39 -0.83
CA HIS A 25 -15.25 4.93 -1.95
C HIS A 25 -15.85 6.26 -2.45
N GLU A 26 -17.16 6.31 -2.67
CA GLU A 26 -17.84 7.54 -3.08
C GLU A 26 -17.69 8.69 -2.07
N ASP A 27 -17.77 8.37 -0.77
CA ASP A 27 -17.61 9.39 0.26
C ASP A 27 -16.14 9.84 0.41
N LEU A 28 -15.18 8.96 0.14
CA LEU A 28 -13.77 9.33 0.02
C LEU A 28 -13.54 10.26 -1.19
N LEU A 29 -14.12 9.95 -2.35
CA LEU A 29 -14.08 10.81 -3.54
C LEU A 29 -14.65 12.20 -3.27
N LYS A 30 -15.78 12.30 -2.53
CA LYS A 30 -16.37 13.60 -2.16
C LYS A 30 -15.46 14.44 -1.25
N VAL A 31 -14.59 13.78 -0.47
CA VAL A 31 -13.69 14.47 0.48
C VAL A 31 -12.36 14.85 -0.19
N TYR A 32 -11.80 13.96 -0.99
CA TYR A 32 -10.42 14.09 -1.51
C TYR A 32 -10.36 14.33 -3.03
N GLY A 33 -11.48 14.19 -3.73
CA GLY A 33 -11.51 14.24 -5.20
C GLY A 33 -10.92 12.99 -5.86
N GLU A 34 -10.93 12.98 -7.17
CA GLU A 34 -10.20 11.97 -7.93
C GLU A 34 -8.70 12.15 -7.71
N GLN A 35 -8.00 11.04 -7.57
CA GLN A 35 -6.57 11.02 -7.38
C GLN A 35 -5.92 10.70 -8.73
N ASP A 36 -5.14 11.64 -9.26
CA ASP A 36 -4.36 11.40 -10.45
C ASP A 36 -3.22 10.43 -10.13
N TRP A 37 -3.26 9.26 -10.73
CA TRP A 37 -2.14 8.35 -10.78
C TRP A 37 -1.41 8.58 -12.10
N HIS A 38 -0.15 8.96 -12.00
CA HIS A 38 0.70 9.02 -13.20
C HIS A 38 1.02 7.59 -13.61
N ASP A 39 0.35 7.13 -14.65
CA ASP A 39 0.71 5.92 -15.36
C ASP A 39 2.16 6.06 -15.84
N SER A 40 3.06 5.31 -15.23
CA SER A 40 4.40 5.18 -15.74
C SER A 40 4.33 4.19 -16.90
N SER A 41 4.49 4.68 -18.14
CA SER A 41 4.63 3.82 -19.31
C SER A 41 5.80 2.83 -19.21
N ASP A 42 6.60 2.92 -18.15
CA ASP A 42 7.76 2.08 -17.84
C ASP A 42 7.53 1.37 -16.49
N GLY A 43 7.08 0.12 -16.56
CA GLY A 43 6.81 -0.70 -15.39
C GLY A 43 8.06 -1.03 -14.56
N VAL A 44 9.24 -1.13 -15.19
CA VAL A 44 10.50 -1.31 -14.46
C VAL A 44 10.80 -0.07 -13.63
N ARG A 45 10.66 1.11 -14.20
CA ARG A 45 10.81 2.39 -13.48
C ARG A 45 9.87 2.46 -12.29
N GLN A 46 8.61 2.12 -12.48
CA GLN A 46 7.61 2.10 -11.42
C GLN A 46 7.99 1.12 -10.29
N LEU A 47 8.47 -0.06 -10.64
CA LEU A 47 8.91 -1.06 -9.67
C LEU A 47 10.09 -0.55 -8.83
N LEU A 48 11.08 0.06 -9.46
CA LEU A 48 12.23 0.66 -8.76
C LEU A 48 11.80 1.80 -7.83
N ILE A 49 10.91 2.70 -8.28
CA ILE A 49 10.34 3.77 -7.43
C ILE A 49 9.58 3.17 -6.25
N THR A 50 8.83 2.09 -6.46
CA THR A 50 8.10 1.40 -5.37
C THR A 50 9.06 0.79 -4.35
N ILE A 51 10.21 0.26 -4.77
CA ILE A 51 11.27 -0.19 -3.86
C ILE A 51 11.85 0.99 -3.06
N LEU A 52 12.09 2.13 -3.72
CA LEU A 52 12.59 3.34 -3.07
C LEU A 52 11.60 3.89 -2.03
N SER A 53 10.30 3.77 -2.25
CA SER A 53 9.25 4.29 -1.36
C SER A 53 9.08 3.50 -0.07
N GLN A 54 9.66 2.31 0.07
CA GLN A 54 9.49 1.47 1.25
C GLN A 54 9.99 2.18 2.53
N ASN A 55 9.06 2.45 3.47
CA ASN A 55 9.32 3.13 4.75
C ASN A 55 9.97 4.52 4.63
N VAL A 56 9.59 5.29 3.62
CA VAL A 56 10.16 6.62 3.33
C VAL A 56 9.05 7.60 2.97
N ALA A 57 9.23 8.87 3.30
CA ALA A 57 8.33 9.93 2.89
C ALA A 57 8.41 10.17 1.37
N ASP A 58 7.27 10.52 0.75
CA ASP A 58 7.14 10.69 -0.71
C ASP A 58 8.17 11.68 -1.28
N THR A 59 8.45 12.77 -0.56
CA THR A 59 9.46 13.77 -0.97
C THR A 59 10.87 13.19 -1.08
N ASN A 60 11.25 12.31 -0.17
CA ASN A 60 12.54 11.64 -0.21
C ASN A 60 12.58 10.54 -1.27
N THR A 61 11.46 9.85 -1.50
CA THR A 61 11.32 8.90 -2.60
C THR A 61 11.51 9.59 -3.95
N ALA A 62 10.85 10.72 -4.16
CA ALA A 62 10.98 11.50 -5.39
C ALA A 62 12.43 11.94 -5.65
N ARG A 63 13.12 12.46 -4.62
CA ARG A 63 14.53 12.85 -4.73
C ARG A 63 15.44 11.67 -5.05
N ALA A 64 15.23 10.52 -4.39
CA ALA A 64 16.04 9.33 -4.66
C ALA A 64 15.82 8.78 -6.07
N ALA A 65 14.56 8.83 -6.55
CA ALA A 65 14.23 8.44 -7.92
C ALA A 65 14.85 9.39 -8.94
N GLU A 66 14.79 10.70 -8.70
CA GLU A 66 15.43 11.70 -9.57
C GLU A 66 16.93 11.47 -9.66
N ASN A 67 17.62 11.29 -8.54
CA ASN A 67 19.06 10.99 -8.51
C ASN A 67 19.34 9.70 -9.31
N LEU A 68 18.65 8.59 -8.99
CA LEU A 68 18.87 7.29 -9.62
C LEU A 68 18.82 7.39 -11.15
N PHE A 69 17.81 8.05 -11.70
CA PHE A 69 17.61 8.12 -13.15
C PHE A 69 18.41 9.26 -13.83
N ASN A 70 19.06 10.13 -13.07
CA ASN A 70 20.01 11.11 -13.58
C ASN A 70 21.44 10.56 -13.56
N ASP A 71 21.80 9.80 -12.52
CA ASP A 71 23.17 9.28 -12.33
C ASP A 71 23.44 8.08 -13.25
N PHE A 72 22.41 7.29 -13.59
CA PHE A 72 22.54 6.11 -14.45
C PHE A 72 21.71 6.26 -15.73
N LYS A 73 22.33 6.01 -16.89
CA LYS A 73 21.69 6.20 -18.21
C LYS A 73 20.66 5.15 -18.57
N ASN A 74 20.78 3.94 -18.00
CA ASN A 74 19.95 2.79 -18.31
C ASN A 74 19.97 1.76 -17.18
N TYR A 75 19.04 0.79 -17.21
CA TYR A 75 18.93 -0.24 -16.19
C TYR A 75 20.15 -1.16 -16.08
N LYS A 76 20.90 -1.34 -17.17
CA LYS A 76 22.12 -2.13 -17.17
C LYS A 76 23.20 -1.46 -16.30
N GLU A 77 23.38 -0.16 -16.44
CA GLU A 77 24.33 0.59 -15.61
C GLU A 77 23.95 0.51 -14.12
N ILE A 78 22.64 0.54 -13.79
CA ILE A 78 22.15 0.36 -12.42
C ILE A 78 22.47 -1.05 -11.90
N GLU A 79 22.21 -2.09 -12.70
CA GLU A 79 22.48 -3.48 -12.30
C GLU A 79 23.98 -3.73 -12.09
N GLU A 80 24.84 -3.20 -12.98
CA GLU A 80 26.29 -3.45 -13.01
C GLU A 80 27.09 -2.49 -12.11
N SER A 81 26.49 -1.44 -11.55
CA SER A 81 27.17 -0.50 -10.64
C SER A 81 27.61 -1.16 -9.35
N SER A 82 28.56 -0.55 -8.64
CA SER A 82 28.85 -0.97 -7.28
C SER A 82 27.70 -0.68 -6.33
N ILE A 83 27.57 -1.47 -5.27
CA ILE A 83 26.54 -1.23 -4.24
C ILE A 83 26.74 0.15 -3.60
N GLU A 84 27.99 0.56 -3.44
CA GLU A 84 28.38 1.84 -2.86
C GLU A 84 27.91 3.02 -3.72
N GLU A 85 28.16 3.00 -5.03
CA GLU A 85 27.70 4.03 -5.98
C GLU A 85 26.17 4.13 -6.01
N LEU A 86 25.51 2.97 -6.15
CA LEU A 86 24.04 2.94 -6.18
C LEU A 86 23.44 3.42 -4.85
N ALA A 87 24.04 3.03 -3.71
CA ALA A 87 23.59 3.46 -2.40
C ALA A 87 23.77 4.98 -2.19
N GLU A 88 24.86 5.56 -2.69
CA GLU A 88 25.09 7.01 -2.63
C GLU A 88 24.02 7.77 -3.41
N SER A 89 23.73 7.37 -4.63
CA SER A 89 22.70 7.96 -5.49
C SER A 89 21.31 7.95 -4.82
N ILE A 90 20.91 6.81 -4.25
CA ILE A 90 19.58 6.64 -3.63
C ILE A 90 19.55 6.96 -2.13
N ASN A 91 20.58 7.60 -1.58
CA ASN A 91 20.69 7.88 -0.14
C ASN A 91 19.43 8.56 0.47
N PRO A 92 18.72 9.48 -0.21
CA PRO A 92 17.49 10.07 0.33
C PRO A 92 16.40 9.03 0.67
N ALA A 93 16.41 7.86 0.03
CA ALA A 93 15.43 6.82 0.26
C ALA A 93 15.56 6.08 1.60
N GLY A 94 16.61 6.32 2.37
CA GLY A 94 16.88 5.59 3.62
C GLY A 94 17.21 4.10 3.39
N LEU A 95 17.99 3.51 4.26
CA LEU A 95 18.53 2.15 4.11
C LEU A 95 19.15 1.89 2.72
N PRO A 96 20.03 2.79 2.23
CA PRO A 96 20.41 2.83 0.83
C PRO A 96 21.08 1.54 0.36
N GLU A 97 22.01 0.95 1.12
CA GLU A 97 22.65 -0.33 0.74
C GLU A 97 21.64 -1.48 0.60
N THR A 98 20.63 -1.51 1.49
CA THR A 98 19.60 -2.55 1.44
C THR A 98 18.76 -2.40 0.18
N LYS A 99 18.39 -1.15 -0.16
CA LYS A 99 17.60 -0.85 -1.36
C LYS A 99 18.41 -1.02 -2.63
N ALA A 100 19.69 -0.63 -2.65
CA ALA A 100 20.60 -0.91 -3.76
C ALA A 100 20.64 -2.40 -4.11
N LYS A 101 20.86 -3.25 -3.10
CA LYS A 101 20.83 -4.71 -3.28
C LYS A 101 19.49 -5.25 -3.78
N ARG A 102 18.38 -4.65 -3.38
CA ARG A 102 17.04 -5.03 -3.87
C ARG A 102 16.85 -4.65 -5.33
N ILE A 103 17.20 -3.41 -5.67
CA ILE A 103 17.13 -2.89 -7.04
C ILE A 103 17.95 -3.77 -7.99
N GLN A 104 19.20 -4.06 -7.68
CA GLN A 104 20.06 -4.90 -8.52
C GLN A 104 19.52 -6.32 -8.68
N ARG A 105 19.02 -6.93 -7.58
CA ARG A 105 18.37 -8.26 -7.66
C ARG A 105 17.13 -8.25 -8.54
N THR A 106 16.33 -7.20 -8.44
CA THR A 106 15.12 -7.05 -9.25
C THR A 106 15.47 -6.94 -10.72
N LEU A 107 16.41 -6.06 -11.07
CA LEU A 107 16.85 -5.89 -12.47
C LEU A 107 17.48 -7.16 -13.03
N LYS A 108 18.30 -7.84 -12.22
CA LYS A 108 18.89 -9.13 -12.59
C LYS A 108 17.82 -10.19 -12.87
N ALA A 109 16.80 -10.31 -11.99
CA ALA A 109 15.73 -11.29 -12.16
C ALA A 109 14.95 -11.04 -13.45
N LEU A 110 14.60 -9.78 -13.74
CA LEU A 110 13.92 -9.40 -14.99
C LEU A 110 14.75 -9.79 -16.23
N ARG A 111 16.03 -9.43 -16.22
CA ARG A 111 16.93 -9.75 -17.33
C ARG A 111 17.16 -11.27 -17.51
N GLU A 112 17.22 -12.03 -16.43
CA GLU A 112 17.36 -13.49 -16.48
C GLU A 112 16.10 -14.19 -17.01
N GLU A 113 14.92 -13.64 -16.72
CA GLU A 113 13.63 -14.18 -17.18
C GLU A 113 13.39 -13.92 -18.67
N THR A 114 13.61 -12.68 -19.13
CA THR A 114 13.20 -12.24 -20.47
C THR A 114 14.34 -11.97 -21.44
N GLY A 115 15.57 -11.91 -20.94
CA GLY A 115 16.73 -11.42 -21.70
C GLY A 115 16.88 -9.91 -21.75
N GLU A 116 15.93 -9.15 -21.21
CA GLU A 116 15.88 -7.70 -21.21
C GLU A 116 15.35 -7.14 -19.87
N TYR A 117 15.38 -5.82 -19.71
CA TYR A 117 14.80 -5.14 -18.54
C TYR A 117 13.34 -4.77 -18.84
N SER A 118 12.45 -5.75 -18.72
CA SER A 118 11.03 -5.60 -18.97
C SER A 118 10.19 -6.32 -17.92
N VAL A 119 9.03 -5.80 -17.62
CA VAL A 119 8.01 -6.43 -16.77
C VAL A 119 6.82 -6.92 -17.59
N GLU A 120 6.79 -6.67 -18.90
CA GLU A 120 5.61 -6.86 -19.74
C GLU A 120 5.14 -8.31 -19.81
N PHE A 121 6.03 -9.28 -19.66
CA PHE A 121 5.68 -10.69 -19.58
C PHE A 121 4.73 -11.04 -18.42
N LEU A 122 4.71 -10.21 -17.37
CA LEU A 122 3.79 -10.40 -16.24
C LEU A 122 2.33 -10.20 -16.65
N GLY A 123 2.08 -9.38 -17.67
CA GLY A 123 0.74 -9.18 -18.22
C GLY A 123 0.17 -10.38 -18.96
N ASP A 124 1.00 -11.34 -19.34
CA ASP A 124 0.58 -12.59 -19.98
C ASP A 124 0.26 -13.71 -18.97
N LEU A 125 0.54 -13.47 -17.67
CA LEU A 125 0.29 -14.41 -16.58
C LEU A 125 -1.05 -14.11 -15.89
N GLU A 126 -1.60 -15.12 -15.22
CA GLU A 126 -2.67 -14.88 -14.27
C GLU A 126 -2.17 -14.01 -13.10
N ASP A 127 -3.01 -13.12 -12.57
CA ASP A 127 -2.63 -12.16 -11.50
C ASP A 127 -1.90 -12.81 -10.32
N SER A 128 -2.34 -14.02 -9.93
CA SER A 128 -1.73 -14.78 -8.83
C SER A 128 -0.36 -15.34 -9.17
N GLU A 129 -0.13 -15.70 -10.42
CA GLU A 129 1.16 -16.20 -10.91
C GLU A 129 2.16 -15.05 -11.04
N ALA A 130 1.72 -13.92 -11.61
CA ALA A 130 2.51 -12.70 -11.70
C ALA A 130 2.93 -12.19 -10.31
N GLN A 131 1.99 -12.21 -9.36
CA GLN A 131 2.28 -11.82 -7.97
C GLN A 131 3.28 -12.79 -7.32
N ALA A 132 3.10 -14.10 -7.48
CA ALA A 132 4.00 -15.10 -6.93
C ALA A 132 5.42 -14.94 -7.48
N TRP A 133 5.56 -14.75 -8.79
CA TRP A 133 6.85 -14.51 -9.44
C TRP A 133 7.58 -13.29 -8.87
N LEU A 134 6.86 -12.18 -8.71
CA LEU A 134 7.44 -10.97 -8.11
C LEU A 134 7.86 -11.20 -6.65
N GLU A 135 7.07 -11.92 -5.87
CA GLU A 135 7.36 -12.18 -4.44
C GLU A 135 8.56 -13.15 -4.24
N GLU A 136 8.95 -13.93 -5.26
CA GLU A 136 10.18 -14.73 -5.21
C GLU A 136 11.45 -13.86 -5.19
N ILE A 137 11.36 -12.64 -5.71
CA ILE A 137 12.48 -11.70 -5.70
C ILE A 137 12.67 -11.17 -4.27
N LYS A 138 13.80 -11.52 -3.67
CA LYS A 138 14.11 -11.13 -2.28
C LYS A 138 14.09 -9.61 -2.08
N GLY A 139 13.08 -9.13 -1.38
CA GLY A 139 12.87 -7.72 -1.06
C GLY A 139 11.64 -7.12 -1.75
N ILE A 140 10.99 -7.88 -2.62
CA ILE A 140 9.64 -7.60 -3.10
C ILE A 140 8.67 -8.43 -2.26
N GLY A 141 7.73 -7.75 -1.62
CA GLY A 141 6.65 -8.38 -0.86
C GLY A 141 5.30 -8.10 -1.49
N PRO A 142 4.20 -8.64 -0.90
CA PRO A 142 2.85 -8.52 -1.46
C PRO A 142 2.47 -7.08 -1.85
N LYS A 143 2.78 -6.10 -1.00
CA LYS A 143 2.47 -4.69 -1.28
C LYS A 143 3.18 -4.17 -2.54
N THR A 144 4.48 -4.47 -2.68
CA THR A 144 5.27 -3.98 -3.82
C THR A 144 4.84 -4.66 -5.11
N ALA A 145 4.61 -5.96 -5.08
CA ALA A 145 4.07 -6.72 -6.21
C ALA A 145 2.69 -6.19 -6.63
N SER A 146 1.76 -6.06 -5.68
CA SER A 146 0.41 -5.57 -5.97
C SER A 146 0.39 -4.13 -6.51
N VAL A 147 1.31 -3.25 -6.09
CA VAL A 147 1.41 -1.90 -6.67
C VAL A 147 1.75 -1.96 -8.15
N LEU A 148 2.78 -2.72 -8.54
CA LEU A 148 3.12 -2.86 -9.95
C LEU A 148 1.95 -3.45 -10.74
N LEU A 149 1.39 -4.57 -10.27
CA LEU A 149 0.34 -5.28 -10.98
C LEU A 149 -0.94 -4.44 -11.13
N ASN A 150 -1.37 -3.78 -10.07
CA ASN A 150 -2.59 -2.97 -10.11
C ASN A 150 -2.40 -1.70 -10.96
N PHE A 151 -1.29 -0.98 -10.80
CA PHE A 151 -1.11 0.32 -11.41
C PHE A 151 -0.54 0.29 -12.83
N HIS A 152 0.19 -0.75 -13.22
CA HIS A 152 0.76 -0.87 -14.55
C HIS A 152 -0.06 -1.79 -15.45
N PHE A 153 -0.62 -2.87 -14.91
CA PHE A 153 -1.36 -3.87 -15.68
C PHE A 153 -2.88 -3.85 -15.45
N ASP A 154 -3.38 -2.96 -14.58
CA ASP A 154 -4.78 -2.96 -14.14
C ASP A 154 -5.24 -4.34 -13.61
N ALA A 155 -4.32 -5.09 -13.00
CA ALA A 155 -4.60 -6.40 -12.44
C ALA A 155 -5.57 -6.32 -11.26
N ASN A 156 -6.38 -7.36 -11.09
CA ASN A 156 -7.40 -7.42 -10.05
C ASN A 156 -6.81 -7.70 -8.65
N VAL A 157 -5.79 -6.97 -8.26
CA VAL A 157 -5.12 -7.06 -6.96
C VAL A 157 -5.21 -5.74 -6.20
N MET A 158 -5.33 -5.80 -4.87
CA MET A 158 -5.41 -4.62 -4.01
C MET A 158 -4.09 -4.42 -3.26
N PRO A 159 -3.34 -3.34 -3.51
CA PRO A 159 -2.18 -3.03 -2.69
C PRO A 159 -2.61 -2.68 -1.26
N VAL A 160 -1.94 -3.24 -0.25
CA VAL A 160 -2.25 -2.97 1.16
C VAL A 160 -1.00 -2.49 1.87
N ASP A 161 -0.93 -1.18 2.08
CA ASP A 161 0.08 -0.55 2.91
C ASP A 161 -0.42 -0.36 4.35
N THR A 162 0.38 0.27 5.18
CA THR A 162 0.03 0.53 6.58
C THR A 162 -1.18 1.46 6.75
N HIS A 163 -1.44 2.37 5.80
CA HIS A 163 -2.62 3.23 5.81
C HIS A 163 -3.87 2.44 5.45
N VAL A 164 -3.82 1.71 4.35
CA VAL A 164 -4.90 0.85 3.88
C VAL A 164 -5.27 -0.19 4.93
N GLU A 165 -4.29 -0.91 5.48
CA GLU A 165 -4.52 -1.90 6.53
C GLU A 165 -5.18 -1.30 7.77
N ARG A 166 -4.64 -0.19 8.29
CA ARG A 166 -5.16 0.49 9.47
C ARG A 166 -6.61 0.97 9.28
N ILE A 167 -6.88 1.63 8.14
CA ILE A 167 -8.21 2.17 7.88
C ILE A 167 -9.21 1.06 7.63
N SER A 168 -8.84 0.04 6.87
CA SER A 168 -9.70 -1.12 6.62
C SER A 168 -10.10 -1.84 7.90
N LYS A 169 -9.18 -1.96 8.87
CA LYS A 169 -9.48 -2.44 10.22
C LYS A 169 -10.46 -1.50 10.95
N ARG A 170 -10.20 -0.20 10.93
CA ARG A 170 -11.05 0.81 11.60
C ARG A 170 -12.44 0.92 10.98
N PHE A 171 -12.54 0.69 9.67
CA PHE A 171 -13.83 0.66 8.95
C PHE A 171 -14.49 -0.71 8.97
N ARG A 172 -13.92 -1.68 9.68
CA ARG A 172 -14.43 -3.07 9.78
C ARG A 172 -14.52 -3.79 8.44
N LEU A 173 -13.68 -3.43 7.49
CA LEU A 173 -13.56 -4.14 6.22
C LEU A 173 -12.78 -5.44 6.41
N ILE A 174 -11.86 -5.46 7.37
CA ILE A 174 -11.09 -6.65 7.75
C ILE A 174 -11.00 -6.79 9.27
N PRO A 175 -10.77 -8.01 9.80
CA PRO A 175 -10.58 -8.22 11.22
C PRO A 175 -9.36 -7.45 11.75
N PHE A 176 -9.44 -6.95 12.99
CA PHE A 176 -8.30 -6.33 13.65
C PHE A 176 -7.10 -7.26 13.77
N SER A 177 -7.35 -8.55 14.00
CA SER A 177 -6.33 -9.60 14.12
C SER A 177 -5.73 -10.04 12.79
N ALA A 178 -6.20 -9.51 11.65
CA ALA A 178 -5.67 -9.90 10.36
C ALA A 178 -4.21 -9.46 10.23
N SER A 179 -3.33 -10.41 9.88
CA SER A 179 -1.97 -10.10 9.44
C SER A 179 -1.99 -9.31 8.13
N ASN A 180 -0.90 -8.65 7.77
CA ASN A 180 -0.81 -7.94 6.50
C ASN A 180 -1.12 -8.84 5.30
N ARG A 181 -0.58 -10.06 5.23
CA ARG A 181 -0.90 -11.03 4.17
C ARG A 181 -2.40 -11.35 4.14
N LYS A 182 -3.03 -11.57 5.30
CA LYS A 182 -4.47 -11.83 5.37
C LYS A 182 -5.30 -10.60 4.97
N ALA A 183 -4.81 -9.39 5.25
CA ALA A 183 -5.44 -8.16 4.80
C ALA A 183 -5.45 -8.04 3.26
N HIS A 184 -4.34 -8.40 2.59
CA HIS A 184 -4.29 -8.48 1.13
C HIS A 184 -5.33 -9.45 0.58
N GLU A 185 -5.38 -10.69 1.09
CA GLU A 185 -6.35 -11.70 0.64
C GLU A 185 -7.80 -11.20 0.76
N LEU A 186 -8.16 -10.70 1.96
CA LEU A 186 -9.51 -10.27 2.25
C LEU A 186 -9.95 -9.04 1.44
N LEU A 187 -9.04 -8.07 1.23
CA LEU A 187 -9.35 -6.88 0.44
C LEU A 187 -9.34 -7.17 -1.06
N ASN A 188 -8.50 -8.08 -1.53
CA ASN A 188 -8.56 -8.55 -2.92
C ASN A 188 -9.91 -9.16 -3.26
N GLU A 189 -10.49 -9.94 -2.34
CA GLU A 189 -11.79 -10.57 -2.52
C GLU A 189 -12.94 -9.56 -2.40
N ALA A 190 -12.87 -8.65 -1.43
CA ALA A 190 -13.99 -7.78 -1.07
C ALA A 190 -14.11 -6.53 -1.93
N VAL A 191 -13.00 -5.94 -2.39
CA VAL A 191 -13.02 -4.68 -3.13
C VAL A 191 -13.26 -4.94 -4.61
N PRO A 192 -14.29 -4.33 -5.24
CA PRO A 192 -14.54 -4.47 -6.67
C PRO A 192 -13.33 -4.00 -7.51
N HIS A 193 -13.06 -4.72 -8.61
CA HIS A 193 -11.90 -4.43 -9.46
C HIS A 193 -11.86 -2.99 -9.95
N ASP A 194 -12.98 -2.51 -10.46
CA ASP A 194 -13.15 -1.18 -11.05
C ASP A 194 -12.81 0.00 -10.12
N ILE A 195 -12.70 -0.24 -8.81
CA ILE A 195 -12.35 0.80 -7.84
C ILE A 195 -11.06 0.52 -7.05
N LYS A 196 -10.41 -0.63 -7.24
CA LYS A 196 -9.25 -1.02 -6.40
C LYS A 196 -8.13 0.02 -6.38
N ASN A 197 -7.76 0.51 -7.55
CA ASN A 197 -6.72 1.53 -7.71
C ASN A 197 -7.10 2.82 -6.96
N SER A 198 -8.23 3.41 -7.34
CA SER A 198 -8.74 4.64 -6.74
C SER A 198 -8.98 4.48 -5.23
N PHE A 199 -9.55 3.35 -4.79
CA PHE A 199 -9.80 3.09 -3.39
C PHE A 199 -8.51 3.00 -2.56
N HIS A 200 -7.46 2.35 -3.10
CA HIS A 200 -6.14 2.32 -2.49
C HIS A 200 -5.59 3.73 -2.27
N MET A 201 -5.59 4.57 -3.30
CA MET A 201 -5.07 5.93 -3.24
C MET A 201 -5.85 6.81 -2.26
N LEU A 202 -7.17 6.72 -2.30
CA LEU A 202 -8.05 7.47 -1.40
C LEU A 202 -7.90 7.07 0.07
N LEU A 203 -7.68 5.78 0.34
CA LEU A 203 -7.38 5.31 1.71
C LEU A 203 -6.03 5.82 2.21
N ILE A 204 -5.01 5.89 1.34
CA ILE A 204 -3.72 6.50 1.69
C ILE A 204 -3.92 7.98 2.03
N GLU A 205 -4.64 8.71 1.18
CA GLU A 205 -4.89 10.14 1.37
C GLU A 205 -5.66 10.40 2.68
N HIS A 206 -6.68 9.60 2.95
CA HIS A 206 -7.39 9.64 4.23
C HIS A 206 -6.48 9.30 5.42
N GLY A 207 -5.57 8.35 5.24
CA GLY A 207 -4.61 7.94 6.26
C GLY A 207 -3.54 8.96 6.58
N LYS A 208 -3.16 9.79 5.60
CA LYS A 208 -2.21 10.89 5.77
C LYS A 208 -2.87 12.10 6.44
N ASN A 209 -4.05 12.49 6.00
CA ASN A 209 -4.67 13.75 6.41
C ASN A 209 -5.54 13.65 7.67
N ASN A 210 -6.32 12.56 7.82
CA ASN A 210 -7.31 12.48 8.89
C ASN A 210 -7.15 11.24 9.78
N CYS A 211 -7.12 10.05 9.18
CA CYS A 211 -7.09 8.80 9.93
C CYS A 211 -5.66 8.40 10.28
N THR A 212 -4.92 9.29 10.92
CA THR A 212 -3.53 9.04 11.34
C THR A 212 -3.45 7.93 12.39
N ALA A 213 -2.25 7.34 12.56
CA ALA A 213 -2.03 6.23 13.49
C ALA A 213 -2.32 6.66 14.94
N ARG A 214 -1.70 7.75 15.40
CA ARG A 214 -1.73 8.15 16.82
C ARG A 214 -2.82 9.14 17.19
N ASN A 215 -3.06 10.15 16.35
CA ASN A 215 -3.99 11.26 16.65
C ASN A 215 -4.94 11.49 15.46
N PRO A 216 -5.91 10.59 15.22
CA PRO A 216 -6.84 10.77 14.10
C PRO A 216 -7.82 11.91 14.38
N SER A 217 -8.04 12.77 13.38
CA SER A 217 -9.02 13.87 13.38
C SER A 217 -10.35 13.40 12.79
N CYS A 218 -10.97 12.39 13.40
CA CYS A 218 -12.18 11.76 12.86
C CYS A 218 -13.39 12.70 12.82
N GLU A 219 -13.47 13.68 13.74
CA GLU A 219 -14.61 14.59 13.86
C GLU A 219 -14.75 15.53 12.66
N GLU A 220 -13.66 15.79 11.97
CA GLU A 220 -13.59 16.71 10.83
C GLU A 220 -14.07 16.07 9.52
N THR A 221 -14.35 14.76 9.52
CA THR A 221 -14.69 14.04 8.30
C THR A 221 -16.04 13.29 8.41
N LYS A 222 -16.82 13.32 7.31
CA LYS A 222 -18.05 12.53 7.18
C LYS A 222 -17.80 11.02 7.20
N LEU A 223 -16.55 10.58 7.02
CA LEU A 223 -16.14 9.17 7.03
C LEU A 223 -16.20 8.54 8.43
N LYS A 224 -16.30 9.35 9.49
CA LYS A 224 -16.45 8.87 10.87
C LYS A 224 -17.57 7.85 11.06
N LYS A 225 -18.66 7.94 10.27
CA LYS A 225 -19.78 7.00 10.31
C LYS A 225 -19.41 5.55 9.98
N TYR A 226 -18.27 5.33 9.31
CA TYR A 226 -17.75 4.01 9.00
C TYR A 226 -16.80 3.48 10.06
N CYS A 227 -16.28 4.36 10.93
CA CYS A 227 -15.22 4.04 11.87
C CYS A 227 -15.78 3.44 13.17
N SER A 228 -15.39 2.21 13.49
CA SER A 228 -15.73 1.55 14.74
C SER A 228 -15.21 2.29 15.97
N ARG A 229 -14.07 2.96 15.85
CA ARG A 229 -13.52 3.79 16.92
C ARG A 229 -14.45 4.93 17.30
N TYR A 230 -14.95 5.65 16.30
CA TYR A 230 -15.84 6.77 16.54
C TYR A 230 -17.14 6.33 17.24
N GLU A 231 -17.72 5.22 16.79
CA GLU A 231 -18.90 4.61 17.41
C GLU A 231 -18.67 4.27 18.88
N LEU A 232 -17.49 3.73 19.22
CA LEU A 232 -17.13 3.38 20.60
C LEU A 232 -16.92 4.61 21.49
N VAL A 233 -16.34 5.66 20.94
CA VAL A 233 -16.11 6.93 21.65
C VAL A 233 -17.45 7.66 21.88
N GLU A 234 -18.32 7.76 20.89
CA GLU A 234 -19.64 8.38 21.01
C GLU A 234 -20.52 7.66 22.03
N ASN A 235 -20.45 6.34 22.07
CA ASN A 235 -21.22 5.53 23.04
C ASN A 235 -20.60 5.52 24.44
N GLY A 236 -19.53 6.28 24.70
CA GLY A 236 -18.87 6.36 26.00
C GLY A 236 -18.17 5.08 26.46
N ASN A 237 -17.97 4.11 25.55
CA ASN A 237 -17.35 2.82 25.85
C ASN A 237 -15.81 2.88 25.83
N LEU A 238 -15.22 3.90 25.18
CA LEU A 238 -13.79 4.13 25.11
C LEU A 238 -13.48 5.64 25.10
N THR A 239 -12.36 6.00 25.69
CA THR A 239 -11.78 7.33 25.44
C THR A 239 -11.03 7.33 24.10
N PRO A 240 -10.84 8.49 23.45
CA PRO A 240 -10.06 8.59 22.21
C PRO A 240 -8.64 8.01 22.29
N LYS A 241 -8.09 7.87 23.49
CA LYS A 241 -6.74 7.31 23.75
C LYS A 241 -6.70 5.80 23.89
N GLU A 242 -7.85 5.17 24.17
CA GLU A 242 -7.93 3.74 24.51
C GLU A 242 -8.28 2.83 23.32
N TYR A 243 -8.63 3.42 22.18
CA TYR A 243 -8.98 2.62 21.02
C TYR A 243 -7.79 2.13 20.24
N PRO A 244 -7.99 0.86 19.76
CA PRO A 244 -7.18 -0.23 20.23
C PRO A 244 -5.73 0.14 20.07
N PRO A 245 -4.88 -0.32 20.99
CA PRO A 245 -3.46 -0.23 20.75
C PRO A 245 -3.22 -0.89 19.39
N GLU A 246 -2.55 -0.19 18.53
CA GLU A 246 -2.02 -0.79 17.31
C GLU A 246 -1.12 -1.92 17.77
N ALA A 247 -1.52 -3.15 17.46
CA ALA A 247 -0.74 -4.33 17.79
C ALA A 247 0.57 -4.32 16.99
#